data_42c4990ddbba7a6b4d5c548f10aa1e77
#
_entry.id   42c4990ddbba7a6b4d5c548f10aa1e77
#
_cell.length_a   1.000
_cell.length_b   1.000
_cell.length_c   1.000
_cell.angle_alpha   90.00
_cell.angle_beta   90.00
_cell.angle_gamma   90.00
#
_symmetry.space_group_name_H-M   'P 1'
#
loop_
_entity.id
_entity.type
_entity.pdbx_description
1 polymer ?
#
loop_
_entity_poly.entity_id
_entity_poly.type
_entity_poly.pdbx_seq_one_letter_code
_entity_poly.pdbx_strand_id
1 'polypeptide(L)'
;ADAQSHGKLGLALLTDGVMPRGWHEYEWRWKCANYRPMPVLPVPLWDGGPLQGSLLLHAEQGFGDTIQFCRYAPFLARRGRPVVLECQPELLRLFARIEGIEVVPRGAATPPVVAHCPLMSVPARLGTTLDTIPSDVPYLAPDPKDARRWANRLDALGDRPRVGLVWAGNPNRINDHTRSLELSALGTLIERHDVAWISLQTGGPALQAARYAGRLHDWTGE
;
A
#
# COMPACT_ATOMS: atom_id res chain seq x y z
N ALA A 1 21.34 17.88 -14.30
CA ALA A 1 20.32 16.96 -14.83
C ALA A 1 18.97 17.37 -14.23
N ASP A 2 17.91 17.32 -15.03
CA ASP A 2 16.56 17.65 -14.59
C ASP A 2 15.94 16.48 -13.79
N ALA A 3 15.69 16.73 -12.51
CA ALA A 3 15.17 15.71 -11.60
C ALA A 3 13.80 15.15 -12.02
N GLN A 4 12.96 16.00 -12.62
CA GLN A 4 11.65 15.58 -13.09
C GLN A 4 11.73 14.60 -14.27
N SER A 5 12.66 14.85 -15.21
CA SER A 5 12.90 13.95 -16.33
C SER A 5 13.41 12.59 -15.86
N HIS A 6 14.34 12.56 -14.89
CA HIS A 6 14.81 11.31 -14.28
C HIS A 6 13.68 10.56 -13.59
N GLY A 7 12.86 11.23 -12.76
CA GLY A 7 11.73 10.58 -12.09
C GLY A 7 10.71 10.00 -13.08
N LYS A 8 10.39 10.70 -14.18
CA LYS A 8 9.52 10.19 -15.24
C LYS A 8 10.13 9.01 -15.97
N LEU A 9 11.43 9.08 -16.28
CA LEU A 9 12.17 7.97 -16.88
C LEU A 9 12.15 6.73 -15.96
N GLY A 10 12.35 6.94 -14.65
CA GLY A 10 12.26 5.87 -13.66
C GLY A 10 10.91 5.15 -13.71
N LEU A 11 9.81 5.90 -13.70
CA LEU A 11 8.46 5.31 -13.80
C LEU A 11 8.26 4.55 -15.12
N ALA A 12 8.69 5.11 -16.25
CA ALA A 12 8.59 4.44 -17.56
C ALA A 12 9.37 3.13 -17.58
N LEU A 13 10.62 3.14 -17.10
CA LEU A 13 11.46 1.94 -17.02
C LEU A 13 10.87 0.87 -16.11
N LEU A 14 10.33 1.25 -14.95
CA LEU A 14 9.67 0.33 -14.02
C LEU A 14 8.41 -0.28 -14.64
N THR A 15 7.66 0.51 -15.40
CA THR A 15 6.47 0.02 -16.13
C THR A 15 6.85 -0.99 -17.21
N ASP A 16 8.00 -0.78 -17.86
CA ASP A 16 8.54 -1.67 -18.90
C ASP A 16 9.33 -2.86 -18.33
N GLY A 17 9.41 -2.98 -17.01
CA GLY A 17 10.13 -4.08 -16.33
C GLY A 17 11.64 -3.93 -16.26
N VAL A 18 12.20 -2.81 -16.70
CA VAL A 18 13.65 -2.52 -16.61
C VAL A 18 14.01 -2.06 -15.21
N MET A 19 13.88 -2.98 -14.24
CA MET A 19 13.86 -2.70 -12.81
C MET A 19 15.13 -2.04 -12.25
N PRO A 20 16.35 -2.55 -12.44
CA PRO A 20 17.53 -1.98 -11.77
C PRO A 20 17.76 -0.51 -12.14
N ARG A 21 17.67 -0.19 -13.44
CA ARG A 21 17.79 1.18 -13.91
C ARG A 21 16.58 2.03 -13.49
N GLY A 22 15.38 1.45 -13.57
CA GLY A 22 14.14 2.14 -13.17
C GLY A 22 14.16 2.56 -11.72
N TRP A 23 14.60 1.69 -10.80
CA TRP A 23 14.75 2.04 -9.39
C TRP A 23 15.79 3.15 -9.17
N HIS A 24 16.91 3.09 -9.85
CA HIS A 24 17.94 4.11 -9.76
C HIS A 24 17.44 5.49 -10.22
N GLU A 25 16.78 5.54 -11.35
CA GLU A 25 16.17 6.76 -11.88
C GLU A 25 15.03 7.27 -10.98
N TYR A 26 14.26 6.37 -10.36
CA TYR A 26 13.18 6.73 -9.46
C TYR A 26 13.67 7.37 -8.15
N GLU A 27 14.91 7.17 -7.72
CA GLU A 27 15.49 7.85 -6.57
C GLU A 27 15.61 9.38 -6.76
N TRP A 28 15.57 9.87 -8.00
CA TRP A 28 15.53 11.29 -8.28
C TRP A 28 14.25 12.00 -7.82
N ARG A 29 13.21 11.24 -7.46
CA ARG A 29 11.98 11.80 -6.88
C ARG A 29 12.25 12.70 -5.68
N TRP A 30 13.28 12.40 -4.91
CA TRP A 30 13.69 13.19 -3.74
C TRP A 30 14.23 14.57 -4.08
N LYS A 31 14.58 14.83 -5.33
CA LYS A 31 15.05 16.11 -5.85
C LYS A 31 13.97 16.86 -6.63
N CYS A 32 12.78 16.29 -6.80
CA CYS A 32 11.66 16.92 -7.49
C CYS A 32 10.96 17.92 -6.58
N ALA A 33 10.71 19.13 -7.05
CA ALA A 33 10.07 20.19 -6.27
C ALA A 33 8.64 19.87 -5.82
N ASN A 34 7.95 19.01 -6.57
CA ASN A 34 6.59 18.56 -6.26
C ASN A 34 6.55 17.29 -5.38
N TYR A 35 7.68 16.82 -4.92
CA TYR A 35 7.80 15.68 -4.00
C TYR A 35 8.12 16.17 -2.58
N ARG A 36 7.68 15.42 -1.58
CA ARG A 36 8.05 15.74 -0.20
C ARG A 36 9.57 15.57 -0.03
N PRO A 37 10.26 16.47 0.67
CA PRO A 37 11.66 16.27 0.97
C PRO A 37 11.88 15.01 1.78
N MET A 38 13.04 14.38 1.58
CA MET A 38 13.43 13.22 2.39
C MET A 38 13.52 13.64 3.87
N PRO A 39 12.94 12.86 4.79
CA PRO A 39 13.05 13.15 6.22
C PRO A 39 14.53 13.20 6.65
N VAL A 40 14.88 14.21 7.43
CA VAL A 40 16.19 14.27 8.10
C VAL A 40 16.05 13.53 9.44
N LEU A 41 16.72 12.41 9.54
CA LEU A 41 16.73 11.59 10.75
C LEU A 41 18.15 11.56 11.36
N PRO A 42 18.28 11.36 12.69
CA PRO A 42 19.58 11.35 13.38
C PRO A 42 20.41 10.10 13.09
N VAL A 43 20.04 9.31 12.10
CA VAL A 43 20.72 8.08 11.66
C VAL A 43 20.92 8.13 10.14
N PRO A 44 21.97 7.47 9.60
CA PRO A 44 22.26 7.52 8.17
C PRO A 44 21.21 6.81 7.32
N LEU A 45 21.12 7.23 6.05
CA LEU A 45 20.37 6.51 5.04
C LEU A 45 21.06 5.17 4.77
N TRP A 46 20.30 4.07 4.81
CA TRP A 46 20.80 2.75 4.51
C TRP A 46 21.22 2.62 3.04
N ASP A 47 22.40 2.08 2.82
CA ASP A 47 23.03 1.87 1.51
C ASP A 47 22.74 0.50 0.86
N GLY A 48 22.07 -0.41 1.59
CA GLY A 48 21.84 -1.81 1.18
C GLY A 48 22.78 -2.81 1.88
N GLY A 49 23.85 -2.33 2.51
CA GLY A 49 24.87 -3.14 3.20
C GLY A 49 24.39 -3.75 4.52
N PRO A 50 25.27 -4.54 5.18
CA PRO A 50 25.00 -5.13 6.48
C PRO A 50 24.87 -4.06 7.57
N LEU A 51 24.05 -4.32 8.59
CA LEU A 51 23.81 -3.43 9.72
C LEU A 51 24.04 -4.16 11.05
N GLN A 52 24.55 -3.44 12.05
CA GLN A 52 24.69 -3.92 13.43
C GLN A 52 23.56 -3.34 14.31
N GLY A 53 22.30 -3.58 13.92
CA GLY A 53 21.13 -3.08 14.63
C GLY A 53 19.90 -2.96 13.73
N SER A 54 18.86 -2.34 14.26
CA SER A 54 17.56 -2.23 13.59
C SER A 54 17.56 -1.21 12.44
N LEU A 55 16.91 -1.57 11.35
CA LEU A 55 16.66 -0.69 10.20
C LEU A 55 15.24 -0.11 10.31
N LEU A 56 15.12 1.21 10.27
CA LEU A 56 13.83 1.87 10.12
C LEU A 56 13.43 1.93 8.64
N LEU A 57 12.35 1.27 8.29
CA LEU A 57 11.65 1.48 7.02
C LEU A 57 10.48 2.45 7.26
N HIS A 58 10.40 3.51 6.50
CA HIS A 58 9.32 4.49 6.69
C HIS A 58 8.48 4.70 5.43
N ALA A 59 7.16 4.73 5.59
CA ALA A 59 6.22 4.99 4.52
C ALA A 59 6.36 6.44 4.01
N GLU A 60 6.29 6.63 2.71
CA GLU A 60 6.53 7.94 2.07
C GLU A 60 5.35 8.44 1.23
N GLN A 61 4.54 7.57 0.68
CA GLN A 61 3.42 7.90 -0.21
C GLN A 61 2.07 7.44 0.36
N GLY A 62 1.15 7.00 -0.51
CA GLY A 62 -0.19 6.59 -0.15
C GLY A 62 -0.26 5.20 0.50
N PHE A 63 -1.46 4.83 0.94
CA PHE A 63 -1.70 3.52 1.57
C PHE A 63 -1.37 2.37 0.63
N GLY A 64 -1.76 2.47 -0.66
CA GLY A 64 -1.47 1.43 -1.65
C GLY A 64 0.02 1.17 -1.82
N ASP A 65 0.82 2.24 -1.87
CA ASP A 65 2.27 2.15 -1.96
C ASP A 65 2.85 1.48 -0.71
N THR A 66 2.38 1.88 0.47
CA THR A 66 2.82 1.28 1.73
C THR A 66 2.44 -0.20 1.82
N ILE A 67 1.21 -0.57 1.43
CA ILE A 67 0.74 -1.96 1.39
C ILE A 67 1.57 -2.78 0.40
N GLN A 68 1.84 -2.24 -0.78
CA GLN A 68 2.63 -2.95 -1.79
C GLN A 68 4.07 -3.20 -1.33
N PHE A 69 4.72 -2.18 -0.77
CA PHE A 69 6.15 -2.25 -0.44
C PHE A 69 6.44 -2.80 0.96
N CYS A 70 5.46 -2.92 1.86
CA CYS A 70 5.68 -3.50 3.19
C CYS A 70 6.20 -4.95 3.12
N ARG A 71 6.02 -5.66 2.00
CA ARG A 71 6.58 -7.02 1.77
C ARG A 71 8.09 -7.10 1.94
N TYR A 72 8.80 -5.99 1.75
CA TYR A 72 10.24 -5.94 1.98
C TYR A 72 10.62 -6.01 3.46
N ALA A 73 9.75 -5.60 4.38
CA ALA A 73 10.04 -5.63 5.81
C ALA A 73 10.24 -7.06 6.33
N PRO A 74 9.29 -8.01 6.18
CA PRO A 74 9.54 -9.40 6.59
C PRO A 74 10.61 -10.09 5.73
N PHE A 75 10.77 -9.69 4.47
CA PHE A 75 11.85 -10.20 3.63
C PHE A 75 13.24 -9.87 4.20
N LEU A 76 13.44 -8.66 4.70
CA LEU A 76 14.70 -8.24 5.35
C LEU A 76 14.86 -8.89 6.73
N ALA A 77 13.77 -8.97 7.50
CA ALA A 77 13.80 -9.60 8.82
C ALA A 77 14.23 -11.07 8.76
N ARG A 78 13.69 -11.85 7.81
CA ARG A 78 14.10 -13.24 7.58
C ARG A 78 15.58 -13.41 7.16
N ARG A 79 16.22 -12.34 6.70
CA ARG A 79 17.65 -12.28 6.39
C ARG A 79 18.51 -11.79 7.56
N GLY A 80 17.96 -11.84 8.77
CA GLY A 80 18.66 -11.48 10.00
C GLY A 80 18.82 -9.98 10.22
N ARG A 81 18.00 -9.13 9.57
CA ARG A 81 17.99 -7.69 9.81
C ARG A 81 16.79 -7.31 10.66
N PRO A 82 16.98 -6.89 11.90
CA PRO A 82 15.88 -6.36 12.70
C PRO A 82 15.28 -5.13 11.99
N VAL A 83 13.96 -5.13 11.81
CA VAL A 83 13.24 -4.09 11.06
C VAL A 83 12.17 -3.44 11.94
N VAL A 84 12.16 -2.12 11.94
CA VAL A 84 11.06 -1.28 12.41
C VAL A 84 10.36 -0.69 11.19
N LEU A 85 9.07 -0.92 11.04
CA LEU A 85 8.25 -0.34 9.95
C LEU A 85 7.40 0.80 10.49
N GLU A 86 7.72 2.03 10.10
CA GLU A 86 6.85 3.19 10.33
C GLU A 86 5.82 3.29 9.21
N CYS A 87 4.54 3.32 9.55
CA CYS A 87 3.46 3.43 8.58
C CYS A 87 2.40 4.46 9.00
N GLN A 88 1.46 4.73 8.11
CA GLN A 88 0.28 5.52 8.42
C GLN A 88 -0.52 4.83 9.55
N PRO A 89 -1.08 5.61 10.51
CA PRO A 89 -1.81 5.05 11.65
C PRO A 89 -2.95 4.10 11.25
N GLU A 90 -3.60 4.36 10.13
CA GLU A 90 -4.71 3.56 9.61
C GLU A 90 -4.27 2.15 9.17
N LEU A 91 -3.00 1.94 8.86
CA LEU A 91 -2.45 0.65 8.45
C LEU A 91 -1.89 -0.18 9.60
N LEU A 92 -1.78 0.38 10.81
CA LEU A 92 -1.22 -0.32 11.98
C LEU A 92 -1.89 -1.67 12.22
N ARG A 93 -3.23 -1.69 12.22
CA ARG A 93 -3.99 -2.91 12.47
C ARG A 93 -3.72 -3.99 11.42
N LEU A 94 -3.56 -3.58 10.15
CA LEU A 94 -3.24 -4.50 9.05
C LEU A 94 -1.83 -5.05 9.19
N PHE A 95 -0.87 -4.22 9.61
CA PHE A 95 0.54 -4.60 9.68
C PHE A 95 0.97 -5.22 11.01
N ALA A 96 0.18 -5.06 12.08
CA ALA A 96 0.48 -5.61 13.40
C ALA A 96 0.69 -7.15 13.41
N ARG A 97 0.32 -7.83 12.34
CA ARG A 97 0.45 -9.29 12.19
C ARG A 97 1.60 -9.70 11.26
N ILE A 98 2.38 -8.76 10.77
CA ILE A 98 3.58 -9.09 10.00
C ILE A 98 4.62 -9.65 10.98
N GLU A 99 4.99 -10.90 10.80
CA GLU A 99 5.93 -11.58 11.68
C GLU A 99 7.36 -11.06 11.51
N GLY A 100 8.10 -11.03 12.63
CA GLY A 100 9.53 -10.72 12.66
C GLY A 100 9.89 -9.25 12.52
N ILE A 101 8.91 -8.34 12.57
CA ILE A 101 9.14 -6.90 12.52
C ILE A 101 8.40 -6.18 13.65
N GLU A 102 8.87 -5.00 14.01
CA GLU A 102 8.15 -4.04 14.85
C GLU A 102 7.43 -3.02 13.96
N VAL A 103 6.19 -2.67 14.29
CA VAL A 103 5.40 -1.70 13.52
C VAL A 103 5.04 -0.53 14.41
N VAL A 104 5.34 0.69 13.95
CA VAL A 104 5.06 1.92 14.68
C VAL A 104 4.25 2.91 13.82
N PRO A 105 3.35 3.69 14.41
CA PRO A 105 2.63 4.71 13.67
C PRO A 105 3.56 5.89 13.35
N ARG A 106 3.36 6.51 12.20
CA ARG A 106 4.05 7.73 11.82
C ARG A 106 3.86 8.81 12.89
N GLY A 107 4.98 9.40 13.31
CA GLY A 107 5.01 10.45 14.33
C GLY A 107 5.09 9.96 15.76
N ALA A 108 5.08 8.65 16.01
CA ALA A 108 5.38 8.10 17.32
C ALA A 108 6.89 8.05 17.60
N ALA A 109 7.25 7.83 18.87
CA ALA A 109 8.63 7.56 19.23
C ALA A 109 9.10 6.28 18.52
N THR A 110 10.20 6.41 17.76
CA THR A 110 10.81 5.27 17.07
C THR A 110 11.74 4.53 18.05
N PRO A 111 11.70 3.20 18.11
CA PRO A 111 12.71 2.42 18.83
C PRO A 111 14.12 2.73 18.34
N PRO A 112 15.17 2.37 19.11
CA PRO A 112 16.55 2.56 18.68
C PRO A 112 16.83 1.90 17.33
N VAL A 113 17.29 2.68 16.36
CA VAL A 113 17.63 2.22 15.01
C VAL A 113 19.01 2.75 14.62
N VAL A 114 19.73 2.06 13.74
CA VAL A 114 21.08 2.42 13.32
C VAL A 114 21.12 3.01 11.91
N ALA A 115 20.06 2.82 11.13
CA ALA A 115 19.90 3.40 9.80
C ALA A 115 18.41 3.51 9.44
N HIS A 116 18.10 4.30 8.41
CA HIS A 116 16.75 4.38 7.89
C HIS A 116 16.70 4.20 6.36
N CYS A 117 15.55 3.82 5.84
CA CYS A 117 15.30 3.77 4.41
C CYS A 117 13.84 4.09 4.11
N PRO A 118 13.55 4.98 3.17
CA PRO A 118 12.20 5.10 2.62
C PRO A 118 11.76 3.76 2.03
N LEU A 119 10.54 3.36 2.30
CA LEU A 119 10.06 2.02 1.95
C LEU A 119 10.16 1.73 0.45
N MET A 120 9.87 2.72 -0.40
CA MET A 120 9.97 2.58 -1.86
C MET A 120 11.40 2.73 -2.40
N SER A 121 12.39 3.02 -1.56
CA SER A 121 13.83 3.01 -1.92
C SER A 121 14.47 1.64 -1.67
N VAL A 122 13.83 0.76 -0.90
CA VAL A 122 14.36 -0.58 -0.59
C VAL A 122 14.69 -1.39 -1.85
N PRO A 123 13.83 -1.41 -2.91
CA PRO A 123 14.16 -2.11 -4.14
C PRO A 123 15.46 -1.65 -4.79
N ALA A 124 15.71 -0.33 -4.81
CA ALA A 124 16.97 0.22 -5.34
C ALA A 124 18.18 -0.24 -4.52
N ARG A 125 18.07 -0.27 -3.18
CA ARG A 125 19.14 -0.70 -2.28
C ARG A 125 19.45 -2.19 -2.40
N LEU A 126 18.46 -3.00 -2.79
CA LEU A 126 18.61 -4.44 -2.98
C LEU A 126 18.91 -4.83 -4.44
N GLY A 127 18.91 -3.89 -5.37
CA GLY A 127 19.05 -4.21 -6.79
C GLY A 127 17.92 -5.10 -7.30
N THR A 128 16.68 -4.88 -6.82
CA THR A 128 15.52 -5.73 -7.13
C THR A 128 15.26 -5.79 -8.63
N THR A 129 15.17 -7.01 -9.15
CA THR A 129 14.73 -7.35 -10.51
C THR A 129 13.32 -7.96 -10.48
N LEU A 130 12.71 -8.23 -11.63
CA LEU A 130 11.43 -8.94 -11.70
C LEU A 130 11.46 -10.29 -10.96
N ASP A 131 12.56 -11.04 -11.10
CA ASP A 131 12.72 -12.36 -10.51
C ASP A 131 13.01 -12.32 -8.99
N THR A 132 13.43 -11.17 -8.47
CA THR A 132 13.81 -11.01 -7.05
C THR A 132 12.84 -10.18 -6.23
N ILE A 133 11.70 -9.77 -6.82
CA ILE A 133 10.60 -9.17 -6.05
C ILE A 133 10.14 -10.17 -4.99
N PRO A 134 10.06 -9.79 -3.70
CA PRO A 134 9.50 -10.69 -2.68
C PRO A 134 8.09 -11.14 -3.09
N SER A 135 7.93 -12.43 -3.41
CA SER A 135 6.73 -13.01 -4.01
C SER A 135 5.96 -13.93 -3.06
N ASP A 136 6.36 -14.00 -1.79
CA ASP A 136 5.63 -14.75 -0.76
C ASP A 136 4.23 -14.14 -0.58
N VAL A 137 3.21 -14.79 -1.09
CA VAL A 137 1.81 -14.37 -0.97
C VAL A 137 0.97 -15.50 -0.34
N PRO A 138 0.07 -15.16 0.57
CA PRO A 138 -0.20 -13.84 1.11
C PRO A 138 0.89 -13.35 2.07
N TYR A 139 1.34 -12.08 1.94
CA TYR A 139 2.29 -11.45 2.88
C TYR A 139 1.59 -10.61 3.95
N LEU A 140 0.28 -10.46 3.86
CA LEU A 140 -0.60 -9.86 4.86
C LEU A 140 -1.70 -10.85 5.21
N ALA A 141 -2.09 -10.86 6.47
CA ALA A 141 -3.17 -11.70 6.97
C ALA A 141 -4.20 -10.86 7.75
N PRO A 142 -5.50 -11.09 7.56
CA PRO A 142 -6.52 -10.43 8.35
C PRO A 142 -6.46 -10.89 9.81
N ASP A 143 -7.02 -10.08 10.71
CA ASP A 143 -7.28 -10.54 12.07
C ASP A 143 -8.28 -11.72 12.04
N PRO A 144 -7.99 -12.87 12.67
CA PRO A 144 -8.88 -14.04 12.62
C PRO A 144 -10.29 -13.78 13.22
N LYS A 145 -10.42 -12.85 14.16
CA LYS A 145 -11.73 -12.47 14.71
C LYS A 145 -12.54 -11.70 13.66
N ASP A 146 -11.89 -10.76 12.98
CA ASP A 146 -12.52 -10.02 11.89
C ASP A 146 -12.84 -10.93 10.72
N ALA A 147 -11.91 -11.79 10.32
CA ALA A 147 -12.14 -12.74 9.25
C ALA A 147 -13.38 -13.59 9.51
N ARG A 148 -13.54 -14.13 10.75
CA ARG A 148 -14.75 -14.89 11.14
C ARG A 148 -16.01 -14.04 11.13
N ARG A 149 -15.95 -12.79 11.69
CA ARG A 149 -17.09 -11.88 11.69
C ARG A 149 -17.59 -11.59 10.28
N TRP A 150 -16.66 -11.30 9.38
CA TRP A 150 -16.99 -11.00 7.99
C TRP A 150 -17.41 -12.26 7.20
N ALA A 151 -16.82 -13.43 7.47
CA ALA A 151 -17.25 -14.68 6.86
C ALA A 151 -18.71 -14.97 7.17
N ASN A 152 -19.12 -14.93 8.44
CA ASN A 152 -20.49 -15.14 8.85
C ASN A 152 -21.48 -14.17 8.17
N ARG A 153 -21.07 -12.92 8.01
CA ARG A 153 -21.89 -11.90 7.36
C ARG A 153 -22.02 -12.14 5.85
N LEU A 154 -20.93 -12.53 5.21
CA LEU A 154 -20.90 -12.89 3.80
C LEU A 154 -21.71 -14.17 3.51
N ASP A 155 -21.68 -15.14 4.42
CA ASP A 155 -22.44 -16.39 4.28
C ASP A 155 -23.95 -16.17 4.32
N ALA A 156 -24.40 -15.14 5.04
CA ALA A 156 -25.80 -14.72 5.04
C ALA A 156 -26.33 -14.24 3.67
N LEU A 157 -25.42 -13.92 2.71
CA LEU A 157 -25.79 -13.53 1.34
C LEU A 157 -26.09 -14.74 0.42
N GLY A 158 -25.93 -15.98 0.92
CA GLY A 158 -26.08 -17.21 0.16
C GLY A 158 -24.89 -17.53 -0.77
N ASP A 159 -25.09 -18.46 -1.71
CA ASP A 159 -24.03 -19.05 -2.53
C ASP A 159 -23.68 -18.24 -3.80
N ARG A 160 -24.27 -17.07 -3.96
CA ARG A 160 -23.99 -16.20 -5.10
C ARG A 160 -22.51 -15.74 -5.11
N PRO A 161 -21.88 -15.62 -6.28
CA PRO A 161 -20.58 -14.96 -6.40
C PRO A 161 -20.58 -13.60 -5.67
N ARG A 162 -19.55 -13.36 -4.87
CA ARG A 162 -19.41 -12.14 -4.08
C ARG A 162 -18.42 -11.21 -4.76
N VAL A 163 -18.85 -9.99 -5.06
CA VAL A 163 -18.01 -9.00 -5.76
C VAL A 163 -17.95 -7.70 -4.96
N GLY A 164 -16.74 -7.35 -4.51
CA GLY A 164 -16.47 -6.07 -3.86
C GLY A 164 -16.28 -4.97 -4.90
N LEU A 165 -16.89 -3.80 -4.68
CA LEU A 165 -16.77 -2.64 -5.54
C LEU A 165 -16.08 -1.49 -4.84
N VAL A 166 -15.09 -0.90 -5.53
CA VAL A 166 -14.49 0.40 -5.25
C VAL A 166 -14.51 1.17 -6.56
N TRP A 167 -15.11 2.37 -6.59
CA TRP A 167 -15.31 3.12 -7.82
C TRP A 167 -14.62 4.48 -7.85
N ALA A 168 -14.14 4.97 -6.70
CA ALA A 168 -13.48 6.27 -6.62
C ALA A 168 -12.28 6.25 -5.68
N GLY A 169 -11.26 7.00 -6.03
CA GLY A 169 -10.07 7.20 -5.24
C GLY A 169 -10.13 8.45 -4.35
N ASN A 170 -8.96 9.01 -4.05
CA ASN A 170 -8.85 10.26 -3.32
C ASN A 170 -9.10 11.45 -4.25
N PRO A 171 -10.18 12.23 -4.06
CA PRO A 171 -10.55 13.35 -4.94
C PRO A 171 -9.52 14.48 -4.95
N ASN A 172 -8.67 14.56 -3.94
CA ASN A 172 -7.60 15.57 -3.87
C ASN A 172 -6.38 15.21 -4.74
N ARG A 173 -6.40 14.08 -5.42
CA ARG A 173 -5.32 13.67 -6.32
C ARG A 173 -5.50 14.32 -7.68
N ILE A 174 -4.45 14.96 -8.23
CA ILE A 174 -4.49 15.74 -9.49
C ILE A 174 -5.14 14.95 -10.65
N ASN A 175 -4.87 13.64 -10.74
CA ASN A 175 -5.37 12.79 -11.83
C ASN A 175 -6.47 11.82 -11.36
N ASP A 176 -7.23 12.15 -10.31
CA ASP A 176 -8.25 11.23 -9.81
C ASP A 176 -9.35 10.97 -10.86
N HIS A 177 -9.69 11.95 -11.67
CA HIS A 177 -10.65 11.84 -12.78
C HIS A 177 -10.32 10.77 -13.83
N THR A 178 -9.05 10.31 -13.91
CA THR A 178 -8.64 9.26 -14.84
C THR A 178 -8.84 7.84 -14.31
N ARG A 179 -9.17 7.69 -13.01
CA ARG A 179 -9.30 6.40 -12.33
C ARG A 179 -10.56 6.27 -11.48
N SER A 180 -11.25 7.38 -11.25
CA SER A 180 -12.51 7.42 -10.50
C SER A 180 -13.67 7.56 -11.46
N LEU A 181 -14.81 6.95 -11.11
CA LEU A 181 -16.06 7.05 -11.85
C LEU A 181 -17.22 7.24 -10.88
N GLU A 182 -18.35 7.69 -11.41
CA GLU A 182 -19.61 7.70 -10.67
C GLU A 182 -20.18 6.27 -10.58
N LEU A 183 -20.71 5.88 -9.43
CA LEU A 183 -21.28 4.54 -9.23
C LEU A 183 -22.39 4.21 -10.25
N SER A 184 -23.07 5.22 -10.75
CA SER A 184 -24.10 5.08 -11.80
C SER A 184 -23.55 4.45 -13.09
N ALA A 185 -22.28 4.60 -13.40
CA ALA A 185 -21.64 3.94 -14.54
C ALA A 185 -21.60 2.40 -14.40
N LEU A 186 -21.70 1.91 -13.17
CA LEU A 186 -21.78 0.47 -12.86
C LEU A 186 -23.22 -0.02 -12.66
N GLY A 187 -24.23 0.85 -12.87
CA GLY A 187 -25.62 0.56 -12.59
C GLY A 187 -26.11 -0.74 -13.21
N THR A 188 -25.87 -0.93 -14.51
CA THR A 188 -26.25 -2.17 -15.23
C THR A 188 -25.64 -3.44 -14.63
N LEU A 189 -24.40 -3.35 -14.09
CA LEU A 189 -23.77 -4.50 -13.42
C LEU A 189 -24.46 -4.77 -12.08
N ILE A 190 -24.74 -3.73 -11.29
CA ILE A 190 -25.34 -3.84 -9.96
C ILE A 190 -26.76 -4.41 -10.03
N GLU A 191 -27.47 -4.23 -11.15
CA GLU A 191 -28.80 -4.79 -11.37
C GLU A 191 -28.79 -6.33 -11.55
N ARG A 192 -27.66 -6.96 -11.72
CA ARG A 192 -27.55 -8.44 -11.80
C ARG A 192 -27.85 -9.08 -10.46
N HIS A 193 -28.83 -9.98 -10.45
CA HIS A 193 -29.31 -10.70 -9.25
C HIS A 193 -28.51 -11.96 -8.91
N ASP A 194 -27.73 -12.46 -9.85
CA ASP A 194 -26.92 -13.66 -9.71
C ASP A 194 -25.58 -13.39 -8.97
N VAL A 195 -25.33 -12.13 -8.58
CA VAL A 195 -24.15 -11.68 -7.85
C VAL A 195 -24.54 -10.97 -6.56
N ALA A 196 -23.80 -11.18 -5.50
CA ALA A 196 -23.87 -10.39 -4.27
C ALA A 196 -22.86 -9.26 -4.35
N TRP A 197 -23.35 -8.04 -4.54
CA TRP A 197 -22.53 -6.83 -4.66
C TRP A 197 -22.26 -6.22 -3.30
N ILE A 198 -20.98 -5.92 -2.99
CA ILE A 198 -20.56 -5.39 -1.70
C ILE A 198 -19.78 -4.11 -1.92
N SER A 199 -20.20 -3.03 -1.27
CA SER A 199 -19.43 -1.78 -1.24
C SER A 199 -18.20 -1.94 -0.37
N LEU A 200 -17.04 -1.64 -0.94
CA LEU A 200 -15.77 -1.46 -0.23
C LEU A 200 -15.31 0.01 -0.33
N GLN A 201 -16.18 0.88 -0.86
CA GLN A 201 -15.91 2.29 -1.03
C GLN A 201 -16.02 3.03 0.29
N THR A 202 -15.03 3.84 0.61
CA THR A 202 -15.01 4.72 1.79
C THR A 202 -15.03 6.20 1.39
N GLY A 203 -15.26 7.08 2.36
CA GLY A 203 -15.29 8.54 2.17
C GLY A 203 -16.53 9.04 1.44
N GLY A 204 -16.46 10.26 0.91
CA GLY A 204 -17.60 10.93 0.26
C GLY A 204 -18.29 10.12 -0.85
N PRO A 205 -17.54 9.46 -1.76
CA PRO A 205 -18.14 8.63 -2.82
C PRO A 205 -19.00 7.47 -2.30
N ALA A 206 -18.77 6.97 -1.08
CA ALA A 206 -19.60 5.89 -0.49
C ALA A 206 -21.09 6.26 -0.39
N LEU A 207 -21.42 7.55 -0.26
CA LEU A 207 -22.80 8.03 -0.23
C LEU A 207 -23.61 7.65 -1.48
N GLN A 208 -22.95 7.38 -2.60
CA GLN A 208 -23.62 6.96 -3.83
C GLN A 208 -24.24 5.57 -3.71
N ALA A 209 -23.75 4.73 -2.79
CA ALA A 209 -24.26 3.38 -2.55
C ALA A 209 -25.75 3.38 -2.16
N ALA A 210 -26.24 4.45 -1.50
CA ALA A 210 -27.64 4.59 -1.10
C ALA A 210 -28.62 4.50 -2.27
N ARG A 211 -28.20 4.88 -3.49
CA ARG A 211 -29.04 4.78 -4.70
C ARG A 211 -29.32 3.32 -5.11
N TYR A 212 -28.53 2.39 -4.61
CA TYR A 212 -28.60 0.96 -4.92
C TYR A 212 -28.95 0.14 -3.68
N ALA A 213 -29.67 0.74 -2.72
CA ALA A 213 -30.11 0.04 -1.52
C ALA A 213 -30.91 -1.22 -1.90
N GLY A 214 -30.62 -2.34 -1.23
CA GLY A 214 -31.17 -3.65 -1.53
C GLY A 214 -30.51 -4.42 -2.71
N ARG A 215 -29.58 -3.77 -3.43
CA ARG A 215 -28.74 -4.39 -4.48
C ARG A 215 -27.26 -4.44 -4.09
N LEU A 216 -26.77 -3.33 -3.60
CA LEU A 216 -25.41 -3.16 -3.13
C LEU A 216 -25.39 -3.16 -1.60
N HIS A 217 -24.72 -4.13 -1.00
CA HIS A 217 -24.53 -4.22 0.44
C HIS A 217 -23.45 -3.25 0.88
N ASP A 218 -23.83 -2.16 1.52
CA ASP A 218 -22.88 -1.19 2.10
C ASP A 218 -22.76 -1.40 3.61
N TRP A 219 -21.58 -1.78 4.04
CA TRP A 219 -21.22 -2.01 5.45
C TRP A 219 -20.08 -1.10 5.91
N THR A 220 -19.76 -0.07 5.16
CA THR A 220 -18.59 0.79 5.42
C THR A 220 -18.76 1.72 6.63
N GLY A 221 -19.95 1.83 7.17
CA GLY A 221 -20.27 2.59 8.38
C GLY A 221 -20.18 1.79 9.69
N GLU A 222 -19.72 0.52 9.65
CA GLU A 222 -19.74 -0.38 10.81
C GLU A 222 -18.37 -0.73 11.38
#